data_6d91196bd1a764ef596fe608beb1ab97
#
_entry.id   6d91196bd1a764ef596fe608beb1ab97
#
_cell.length_a   1.000
_cell.length_b   1.000
_cell.length_c   1.000
_cell.angle_alpha   90.00
_cell.angle_beta   90.00
_cell.angle_gamma   90.00
#
_symmetry.space_group_name_H-M   'P 1'
#
loop_
_entity.id
_entity.type
_entity.pdbx_description
1 polymer ?
#
loop_
_entity_poly.entity_id
_entity_poly.type
_entity_poly.pdbx_seq_one_letter_code
_entity_poly.pdbx_strand_id
1 'polypeptide(L)'
;LAATMLAPLTSCSDDDVVVEQKDWSTTTLFSSTDEPSQSTYYKPQGGYVGDPMPFYDPVAKDFKILYLQDYRPNAAGTYHPIWGLSTTDAANYTSLGELIPCGGLAEQDAALGTGSTIYSEADHLYYTFYTGNKYQPSSSDNAEVVMVATSPDFKTWTKDRTFFLKGDDYGYSKKDFRDPFVFKGDDG
;
A
#
# COMPACT_ATOMS: atom_id res chain seq x y z
N LEU A 1 -37.13 -7.58 -23.31
CA LEU A 1 -36.22 -8.70 -23.61
C LEU A 1 -35.00 -8.17 -24.33
N ALA A 2 -33.94 -7.87 -23.59
CA ALA A 2 -32.62 -7.56 -24.14
C ALA A 2 -31.69 -8.71 -23.71
N ALA A 3 -31.31 -9.56 -24.64
CA ALA A 3 -30.32 -10.59 -24.44
C ALA A 3 -28.93 -9.98 -24.63
N THR A 4 -28.16 -9.87 -23.56
CA THR A 4 -26.75 -9.50 -23.62
C THR A 4 -25.94 -10.76 -23.85
N MET A 5 -25.35 -10.92 -25.02
CA MET A 5 -24.37 -11.97 -25.29
C MET A 5 -23.04 -11.58 -24.66
N LEU A 6 -22.60 -12.34 -23.67
CA LEU A 6 -21.21 -12.33 -23.20
C LEU A 6 -20.41 -13.30 -24.07
N ALA A 7 -19.40 -12.78 -24.75
CA ALA A 7 -18.40 -13.58 -25.45
C ALA A 7 -17.46 -14.24 -24.43
N PRO A 8 -17.11 -15.54 -24.58
CA PRO A 8 -16.15 -16.17 -23.70
C PRO A 8 -14.74 -15.68 -24.03
N LEU A 9 -14.02 -15.22 -22.99
CA LEU A 9 -12.59 -15.01 -23.06
C LEU A 9 -11.90 -16.38 -22.99
N THR A 10 -11.39 -16.84 -24.11
CA THR A 10 -10.54 -18.04 -24.14
C THR A 10 -9.13 -17.65 -23.69
N SER A 11 -8.76 -18.09 -22.50
CA SER A 11 -7.38 -18.09 -22.01
C SER A 11 -6.67 -19.32 -22.57
N CYS A 12 -5.51 -19.13 -23.16
CA CYS A 12 -4.63 -20.21 -23.62
C CYS A 12 -3.82 -20.76 -22.44
N SER A 13 -4.34 -21.77 -21.75
CA SER A 13 -3.55 -22.75 -21.00
C SER A 13 -4.41 -23.98 -20.74
N ASP A 14 -3.85 -25.16 -20.96
CA ASP A 14 -4.51 -26.48 -20.97
C ASP A 14 -4.87 -27.04 -19.58
N ASP A 15 -4.98 -26.21 -18.56
CA ASP A 15 -5.55 -26.60 -17.28
C ASP A 15 -6.90 -25.92 -17.12
N ASP A 16 -7.99 -26.69 -17.34
CA ASP A 16 -9.35 -26.31 -17.06
C ASP A 16 -9.53 -26.03 -15.55
N VAL A 17 -9.08 -24.89 -15.09
CA VAL A 17 -9.49 -24.37 -13.79
C VAL A 17 -10.91 -23.86 -13.97
N VAL A 18 -11.88 -24.70 -13.62
CA VAL A 18 -13.27 -24.27 -13.47
C VAL A 18 -13.32 -23.27 -12.33
N VAL A 19 -13.22 -22.00 -12.65
CA VAL A 19 -13.51 -20.92 -11.69
C VAL A 19 -15.02 -20.94 -11.51
N GLU A 20 -15.47 -21.51 -10.41
CA GLU A 20 -16.87 -21.45 -10.02
C GLU A 20 -17.25 -19.98 -9.85
N GLN A 21 -18.00 -19.44 -10.80
CA GLN A 21 -18.41 -18.04 -10.78
C GLN A 21 -19.48 -17.89 -9.70
N LYS A 22 -19.09 -17.38 -8.54
CA LYS A 22 -20.00 -17.13 -7.42
C LYS A 22 -21.01 -16.06 -7.82
N ASP A 23 -22.29 -16.39 -7.72
CA ASP A 23 -23.36 -15.40 -7.91
C ASP A 23 -23.42 -14.46 -6.70
N TRP A 24 -22.91 -13.28 -6.87
CA TRP A 24 -22.89 -12.25 -5.85
C TRP A 24 -24.22 -11.49 -5.71
N SER A 25 -25.18 -11.71 -6.62
CA SER A 25 -26.48 -11.02 -6.61
C SER A 25 -27.35 -11.40 -5.41
N THR A 26 -27.12 -12.59 -4.85
CA THR A 26 -27.84 -13.11 -3.68
C THR A 26 -27.01 -13.05 -2.40
N THR A 27 -25.75 -12.59 -2.48
CA THR A 27 -24.88 -12.49 -1.31
C THR A 27 -25.18 -11.18 -0.62
N THR A 28 -25.78 -11.23 0.56
CA THR A 28 -25.88 -10.08 1.46
C THR A 28 -24.50 -9.85 2.05
N LEU A 29 -23.70 -8.97 1.44
CA LEU A 29 -22.36 -8.62 1.93
C LEU A 29 -22.41 -7.92 3.30
N PHE A 30 -23.55 -7.31 3.62
CA PHE A 30 -23.80 -6.67 4.91
C PHE A 30 -25.25 -6.93 5.32
N SER A 31 -25.45 -7.54 6.47
CA SER A 31 -26.74 -7.58 7.13
C SER A 31 -26.82 -6.38 8.09
N SER A 32 -27.85 -5.57 7.98
CA SER A 32 -28.09 -4.47 8.92
C SER A 32 -28.47 -4.95 10.32
N THR A 33 -28.65 -6.27 10.49
CA THR A 33 -28.96 -6.92 11.75
C THR A 33 -27.76 -7.58 12.39
N ASP A 34 -26.60 -7.61 11.71
CA ASP A 34 -25.38 -8.11 12.30
C ASP A 34 -24.93 -7.08 13.35
N GLU A 35 -24.99 -7.51 14.60
CA GLU A 35 -24.50 -6.73 15.73
C GLU A 35 -23.06 -6.31 15.48
N PRO A 36 -22.65 -5.09 15.88
CA PRO A 36 -21.31 -4.55 15.66
C PRO A 36 -20.20 -5.25 16.46
N SER A 37 -20.45 -6.46 16.94
CA SER A 37 -19.45 -7.25 17.68
C SER A 37 -18.31 -7.80 16.80
N GLN A 38 -18.47 -7.80 15.48
CA GLN A 38 -17.41 -8.12 14.55
C GLN A 38 -17.20 -6.93 13.60
N SER A 39 -16.29 -6.04 13.98
CA SER A 39 -15.84 -5.00 13.08
C SER A 39 -15.05 -5.65 11.94
N THR A 40 -15.65 -5.72 10.78
CA THR A 40 -14.97 -6.15 9.54
C THR A 40 -13.88 -5.16 9.13
N TYR A 41 -13.85 -3.98 9.76
CA TYR A 41 -12.93 -2.91 9.46
C TYR A 41 -12.01 -2.64 10.65
N TYR A 42 -10.71 -2.61 10.38
CA TYR A 42 -9.77 -2.12 11.36
C TYR A 42 -9.93 -0.61 11.55
N LYS A 43 -10.05 -0.20 12.80
CA LYS A 43 -10.04 1.21 13.20
C LYS A 43 -8.98 1.42 14.27
N PRO A 44 -7.90 2.15 13.99
CA PRO A 44 -6.89 2.44 14.99
C PRO A 44 -7.44 3.38 16.08
N GLN A 45 -6.81 3.35 17.25
CA GLN A 45 -7.09 4.29 18.31
C GLN A 45 -6.48 5.65 17.98
N GLY A 46 -7.30 6.57 17.53
CA GLY A 46 -6.90 7.93 17.20
C GLY A 46 -6.33 8.09 15.78
N GLY A 47 -6.31 9.32 15.31
CA GLY A 47 -5.84 9.68 13.98
C GLY A 47 -6.78 9.34 12.83
N TYR A 48 -6.35 9.69 11.66
CA TYR A 48 -7.02 9.43 10.38
C TYR A 48 -6.23 8.38 9.62
N VAL A 49 -6.94 7.49 8.95
CA VAL A 49 -6.38 6.37 8.18
C VAL A 49 -6.71 6.54 6.71
N GLY A 50 -5.74 6.30 5.86
CA GLY A 50 -5.91 6.29 4.41
C GLY A 50 -5.04 5.27 3.72
N ASP A 51 -5.35 5.02 2.46
CA ASP A 51 -4.49 4.40 1.48
C ASP A 51 -3.91 3.03 1.90
N PRO A 52 -4.77 1.99 2.00
CA PRO A 52 -4.29 0.66 2.34
C PRO A 52 -3.41 0.08 1.22
N MET A 53 -2.27 -0.47 1.61
CA MET A 53 -1.25 -1.07 0.75
C MET A 53 -1.08 -2.54 1.15
N PRO A 54 -1.94 -3.45 0.65
CA PRO A 54 -1.88 -4.85 1.02
C PRO A 54 -0.68 -5.55 0.37
N PHE A 55 -0.08 -6.46 1.13
CA PHE A 55 1.03 -7.30 0.70
C PHE A 55 0.87 -8.70 1.31
N TYR A 56 1.00 -9.75 0.51
CA TYR A 56 1.13 -11.11 1.04
C TYR A 56 2.58 -11.38 1.39
N ASP A 57 2.84 -11.64 2.67
CA ASP A 57 4.16 -11.96 3.18
C ASP A 57 4.46 -13.47 2.97
N PRO A 58 5.34 -13.83 2.02
CA PRO A 58 5.64 -15.23 1.75
C PRO A 58 6.43 -15.91 2.87
N VAL A 59 7.08 -15.14 3.74
CA VAL A 59 7.87 -15.63 4.87
C VAL A 59 6.97 -15.95 6.06
N ALA A 60 6.15 -14.97 6.48
CA ALA A 60 5.21 -15.15 7.59
C ALA A 60 3.94 -15.90 7.18
N LYS A 61 3.64 -15.99 5.89
CA LYS A 61 2.44 -16.61 5.31
C LYS A 61 1.14 -15.97 5.82
N ASP A 62 1.17 -14.65 5.91
CA ASP A 62 0.03 -13.82 6.30
C ASP A 62 -0.08 -12.60 5.39
N PHE A 63 -1.11 -11.80 5.58
CA PHE A 63 -1.22 -10.51 4.90
C PHE A 63 -0.69 -9.41 5.81
N LYS A 64 0.16 -8.56 5.26
CA LYS A 64 0.54 -7.27 5.82
C LYS A 64 -0.26 -6.19 5.09
N ILE A 65 -0.79 -5.26 5.84
CA ILE A 65 -1.48 -4.09 5.28
C ILE A 65 -0.77 -2.87 5.83
N LEU A 66 0.02 -2.24 4.96
CA LEU A 66 0.58 -0.94 5.27
C LEU A 66 -0.49 0.11 4.98
N TYR A 67 -0.48 1.20 5.70
CA TYR A 67 -1.45 2.29 5.53
C TYR A 67 -0.88 3.60 6.06
N LEU A 68 -1.42 4.70 5.57
CA LEU A 68 -1.09 6.02 6.06
C LEU A 68 -1.93 6.33 7.29
N GLN A 69 -1.29 6.79 8.37
CA GLN A 69 -2.02 7.23 9.56
C GLN A 69 -1.49 8.58 10.02
N ASP A 70 -2.38 9.56 10.03
CA ASP A 70 -2.09 10.86 10.62
C ASP A 70 -2.69 10.93 12.04
N TYR A 71 -1.84 11.04 13.03
CA TYR A 71 -2.22 11.11 14.44
C TYR A 71 -1.96 12.51 15.06
N ARG A 72 -1.58 13.46 14.25
CA ARG A 72 -1.24 14.82 14.67
C ARG A 72 -2.20 15.84 14.07
N PRO A 73 -3.43 15.95 14.58
CA PRO A 73 -4.49 16.77 13.96
C PRO A 73 -4.15 18.26 13.89
N ASN A 74 -3.16 18.71 14.64
CA ASN A 74 -2.76 20.13 14.71
C ASN A 74 -1.31 20.36 14.23
N ALA A 75 -0.65 19.39 13.61
CA ALA A 75 0.68 19.60 13.07
C ALA A 75 0.62 20.52 11.84
N ALA A 76 1.46 21.53 11.81
CA ALA A 76 1.66 22.34 10.61
C ALA A 76 2.30 21.47 9.53
N GLY A 77 1.58 21.15 8.51
CA GLY A 77 1.95 20.21 7.47
C GLY A 77 1.32 18.83 7.67
N THR A 78 1.10 18.16 6.59
CA THR A 78 0.53 16.82 6.57
C THR A 78 1.65 15.82 6.77
N TYR A 79 1.55 15.03 7.81
CA TYR A 79 2.51 13.96 8.08
C TYR A 79 1.74 12.65 8.05
N HIS A 80 2.01 11.80 7.08
CA HIS A 80 1.38 10.51 6.93
C HIS A 80 2.45 9.41 7.09
N PRO A 81 2.94 9.11 8.32
CA PRO A 81 3.82 7.96 8.50
C PRO A 81 3.11 6.69 8.06
N ILE A 82 3.88 5.71 7.58
CA ILE A 82 3.35 4.41 7.21
C ILE A 82 3.29 3.52 8.44
N TRP A 83 2.09 3.08 8.76
CA TRP A 83 1.78 2.10 9.78
C TRP A 83 1.50 0.74 9.17
N GLY A 84 1.48 -0.28 9.98
CA GLY A 84 1.23 -1.63 9.51
C GLY A 84 0.28 -2.44 10.36
N LEU A 85 -0.38 -3.39 9.70
CA LEU A 85 -1.19 -4.44 10.27
C LEU A 85 -0.74 -5.79 9.75
N SER A 86 -1.03 -6.82 10.51
CA SER A 86 -0.91 -8.21 10.08
C SER A 86 -2.24 -8.93 10.30
N THR A 87 -2.62 -9.80 9.38
CA THR A 87 -3.83 -10.61 9.44
C THR A 87 -3.67 -11.88 8.62
N THR A 88 -4.30 -12.96 9.09
CA THR A 88 -4.38 -14.23 8.35
C THR A 88 -5.75 -14.47 7.72
N ASP A 89 -6.76 -13.71 8.11
CA ASP A 89 -8.17 -13.96 7.78
C ASP A 89 -8.92 -12.71 7.31
N ALA A 90 -8.25 -11.55 7.27
CA ALA A 90 -8.82 -10.24 6.95
C ALA A 90 -10.03 -9.85 7.84
N ALA A 91 -10.14 -10.45 9.01
CA ALA A 91 -11.16 -10.16 10.01
C ALA A 91 -10.53 -9.79 11.36
N ASN A 92 -9.44 -10.49 11.72
CA ASN A 92 -8.69 -10.24 12.94
C ASN A 92 -7.34 -9.60 12.59
N TYR A 93 -7.06 -8.43 13.17
CA TYR A 93 -5.89 -7.64 12.85
C TYR A 93 -4.99 -7.45 14.07
N THR A 94 -3.69 -7.60 13.83
CA THR A 94 -2.66 -7.25 14.81
C THR A 94 -1.94 -6.00 14.34
N SER A 95 -1.91 -4.95 15.17
CA SER A 95 -1.15 -3.74 14.85
C SER A 95 0.35 -4.00 14.94
N LEU A 96 1.07 -3.56 13.91
CA LEU A 96 2.53 -3.56 13.88
C LEU A 96 3.11 -2.20 14.31
N GLY A 97 2.25 -1.21 14.51
CA GLY A 97 2.65 0.15 14.86
C GLY A 97 3.14 0.97 13.67
N GLU A 98 3.83 2.06 13.94
CA GLU A 98 4.49 2.89 12.95
C GLU A 98 5.73 2.16 12.42
N LEU A 99 5.77 1.89 11.12
CA LEU A 99 6.85 1.16 10.47
C LEU A 99 7.85 2.09 9.78
N ILE A 100 7.34 3.06 9.01
CA ILE A 100 8.18 4.01 8.28
C ILE A 100 7.77 5.42 8.71
N PRO A 101 8.57 6.08 9.56
CA PRO A 101 8.29 7.44 10.05
C PRO A 101 8.46 8.48 8.94
N CYS A 102 7.81 9.63 9.08
CA CYS A 102 8.10 10.79 8.26
C CYS A 102 9.55 11.26 8.43
N GLY A 103 10.06 11.98 7.45
CA GLY A 103 11.28 12.75 7.57
C GLY A 103 11.08 14.08 8.31
N GLY A 104 12.14 14.86 8.45
CA GLY A 104 12.07 16.24 8.90
C GLY A 104 11.47 17.16 7.84
N LEU A 105 11.03 18.36 8.23
CA LEU A 105 10.40 19.33 7.32
C LEU A 105 11.26 19.71 6.10
N ALA A 106 12.59 19.64 6.24
CA ALA A 106 13.51 19.94 5.14
C ALA A 106 13.80 18.73 4.25
N GLU A 107 13.39 17.54 4.64
CA GLU A 107 13.61 16.31 3.88
C GLU A 107 12.54 16.09 2.80
N GLN A 108 12.88 15.26 1.82
CA GLN A 108 11.97 14.97 0.71
C GLN A 108 10.70 14.22 1.17
N ASP A 109 10.81 13.46 2.23
CA ASP A 109 9.73 12.68 2.80
C ASP A 109 9.18 13.29 4.11
N ALA A 110 9.03 14.59 4.14
CA ALA A 110 8.36 15.30 5.23
C ALA A 110 6.92 14.78 5.46
N ALA A 111 6.27 14.32 4.40
CA ALA A 111 5.09 13.49 4.47
C ALA A 111 5.26 12.29 3.56
N LEU A 112 4.64 11.16 3.92
CA LEU A 112 4.65 9.95 3.11
C LEU A 112 3.33 9.81 2.36
N GLY A 113 3.40 9.24 1.17
CA GLY A 113 2.25 8.85 0.37
C GLY A 113 2.25 7.34 0.11
N THR A 114 1.23 6.92 -0.60
CA THR A 114 0.97 5.53 -0.95
C THR A 114 2.13 4.88 -1.70
N GLY A 115 2.19 3.57 -1.62
CA GLY A 115 3.20 2.77 -2.28
C GLY A 115 2.84 1.29 -2.33
N SER A 116 3.85 0.46 -2.46
CA SER A 116 3.69 -0.99 -2.46
C SER A 116 4.96 -1.70 -1.97
N THR A 117 4.79 -2.95 -1.57
CA THR A 117 5.87 -3.76 -0.98
C THR A 117 6.11 -5.01 -1.80
N ILE A 118 7.37 -5.43 -1.85
CA ILE A 118 7.78 -6.71 -2.40
C ILE A 118 8.82 -7.35 -1.47
N TYR A 119 8.85 -8.68 -1.44
CA TYR A 119 9.92 -9.45 -0.80
C TYR A 119 10.91 -9.96 -1.85
N SER A 120 12.20 -9.70 -1.65
CA SER A 120 13.27 -10.25 -2.47
C SER A 120 13.82 -11.51 -1.80
N GLU A 121 13.64 -12.66 -2.46
CA GLU A 121 14.22 -13.93 -2.01
C GLU A 121 15.73 -13.94 -2.13
N ALA A 122 16.29 -13.18 -3.08
CA ALA A 122 17.73 -13.13 -3.32
C ALA A 122 18.47 -12.41 -2.18
N ASP A 123 17.88 -11.34 -1.68
CA ASP A 123 18.49 -10.50 -0.63
C ASP A 123 17.94 -10.83 0.76
N HIS A 124 16.85 -11.60 0.84
CA HIS A 124 16.08 -11.83 2.08
C HIS A 124 15.61 -10.54 2.73
N LEU A 125 15.18 -9.57 1.89
CA LEU A 125 14.73 -8.26 2.33
C LEU A 125 13.34 -7.94 1.79
N TYR A 126 12.58 -7.22 2.57
CA TYR A 126 11.39 -6.52 2.14
C TYR A 126 11.79 -5.14 1.61
N TYR A 127 11.18 -4.74 0.51
CA TYR A 127 11.34 -3.42 -0.09
C TYR A 127 9.97 -2.77 -0.15
N THR A 128 9.82 -1.63 0.49
CA THR A 128 8.62 -0.78 0.34
C THR A 128 8.99 0.45 -0.45
N PHE A 129 8.43 0.56 -1.65
CA PHE A 129 8.50 1.78 -2.45
C PHE A 129 7.30 2.64 -2.07
N TYR A 130 7.53 3.91 -1.78
CA TYR A 130 6.52 4.85 -1.31
C TYR A 130 6.76 6.24 -1.89
N THR A 131 5.73 7.08 -1.84
CA THR A 131 5.84 8.47 -2.25
C THR A 131 6.42 9.30 -1.11
N GLY A 132 7.51 10.01 -1.36
CA GLY A 132 8.04 11.04 -0.47
C GLY A 132 7.55 12.41 -0.91
N ASN A 133 6.82 13.10 -0.03
CA ASN A 133 6.25 14.42 -0.28
C ASN A 133 7.09 15.49 0.43
N LYS A 134 7.57 16.47 -0.33
CA LYS A 134 8.33 17.59 0.20
C LYS A 134 7.39 18.64 0.82
N TYR A 135 7.74 19.13 1.97
CA TYR A 135 7.00 20.22 2.61
C TYR A 135 7.25 21.56 1.89
N GLN A 136 6.18 22.25 1.50
CA GLN A 136 6.23 23.55 0.80
C GLN A 136 7.24 23.59 -0.36
N PRO A 137 7.12 22.71 -1.37
CA PRO A 137 8.07 22.68 -2.47
C PRO A 137 8.03 23.97 -3.28
N SER A 138 9.18 24.45 -3.71
CA SER A 138 9.30 25.53 -4.70
C SER A 138 8.98 24.99 -6.10
N SER A 139 8.85 25.87 -7.08
CA SER A 139 8.62 25.48 -8.49
C SER A 139 9.79 24.69 -9.11
N SER A 140 10.99 24.78 -8.54
CA SER A 140 12.17 24.03 -8.98
C SER A 140 12.28 22.64 -8.34
N ASP A 141 11.59 22.40 -7.24
CA ASP A 141 11.63 21.14 -6.52
C ASP A 141 10.77 20.07 -7.15
N ASN A 142 11.12 18.80 -6.97
CA ASN A 142 10.20 17.70 -7.11
C ASN A 142 9.34 17.66 -5.83
N ALA A 143 8.05 17.97 -5.96
CA ALA A 143 7.12 17.92 -4.85
C ALA A 143 6.91 16.50 -4.35
N GLU A 144 6.92 15.55 -5.29
CA GLU A 144 6.74 14.12 -5.05
C GLU A 144 7.80 13.33 -5.78
N VAL A 145 8.35 12.33 -5.10
CA VAL A 145 9.30 11.37 -5.67
C VAL A 145 9.02 9.98 -5.11
N VAL A 146 9.39 8.94 -5.84
CA VAL A 146 9.39 7.59 -5.29
C VAL A 146 10.66 7.37 -4.49
N MET A 147 10.49 6.93 -3.27
CA MET A 147 11.56 6.55 -2.33
C MET A 147 11.43 5.07 -1.96
N VAL A 148 12.45 4.51 -1.32
CA VAL A 148 12.44 3.13 -0.87
C VAL A 148 12.92 3.00 0.57
N ALA A 149 12.29 2.09 1.29
CA ALA A 149 12.77 1.60 2.58
C ALA A 149 12.88 0.07 2.53
N THR A 150 13.83 -0.48 3.27
CA THR A 150 14.08 -1.92 3.34
C THR A 150 13.94 -2.43 4.76
N SER A 151 13.57 -3.71 4.91
CA SER A 151 13.47 -4.37 6.21
C SER A 151 13.86 -5.84 6.07
N PRO A 152 14.63 -6.40 7.02
CA PRO A 152 14.91 -7.85 7.07
C PRO A 152 13.79 -8.65 7.75
N ASP A 153 12.89 -8.01 8.51
CA ASP A 153 11.98 -8.67 9.46
C ASP A 153 10.54 -8.10 9.43
N PHE A 154 10.25 -7.20 8.50
CA PHE A 154 9.01 -6.44 8.40
C PHE A 154 8.68 -5.56 9.63
N LYS A 155 9.62 -5.35 10.52
CA LYS A 155 9.47 -4.54 11.75
C LYS A 155 10.42 -3.36 11.79
N THR A 156 11.68 -3.63 11.44
CA THR A 156 12.74 -2.61 11.46
C THR A 156 12.98 -2.14 10.04
N TRP A 157 12.65 -0.89 9.75
CA TRP A 157 12.76 -0.32 8.42
C TRP A 157 13.88 0.70 8.33
N THR A 158 14.65 0.62 7.24
CA THR A 158 15.73 1.56 6.93
C THR A 158 15.42 2.24 5.61
N LYS A 159 15.31 3.56 5.64
CA LYS A 159 15.12 4.38 4.44
C LYS A 159 16.42 4.50 3.64
N ASP A 160 16.37 4.27 2.35
CA ASP A 160 17.46 4.65 1.46
C ASP A 160 17.36 6.16 1.18
N ARG A 161 18.30 6.92 1.71
CA ARG A 161 18.34 8.37 1.56
C ARG A 161 19.02 8.84 0.26
N THR A 162 19.43 7.90 -0.56
CA THR A 162 20.10 8.16 -1.85
C THR A 162 19.23 7.79 -3.06
N PHE A 163 18.25 6.91 -2.86
CA PHE A 163 17.32 6.51 -3.92
C PHE A 163 16.17 7.52 -4.05
N PHE A 164 16.09 8.18 -5.19
CA PHE A 164 15.01 9.08 -5.58
C PHE A 164 14.66 8.85 -7.04
N LEU A 165 13.53 8.21 -7.32
CA LEU A 165 12.99 8.14 -8.67
C LEU A 165 12.11 9.37 -8.88
N LYS A 166 12.51 10.23 -9.80
CA LYS A 166 11.88 11.52 -10.05
C LYS A 166 11.16 11.53 -11.39
N GLY A 167 9.99 12.12 -11.41
CA GLY A 167 9.18 12.18 -12.63
C GLY A 167 9.86 12.96 -13.76
N ASP A 168 10.52 14.06 -13.45
CA ASP A 168 11.16 14.91 -14.46
C ASP A 168 12.39 14.28 -15.13
N ASP A 169 13.05 13.31 -14.50
CA ASP A 169 14.13 12.53 -15.15
C ASP A 169 13.59 11.71 -16.34
N TYR A 170 12.27 11.50 -16.41
CA TYR A 170 11.58 10.74 -17.46
C TYR A 170 10.56 11.58 -18.26
N GLY A 171 10.57 12.89 -18.09
CA GLY A 171 9.68 13.81 -18.82
C GLY A 171 8.27 13.93 -18.22
N TYR A 172 8.07 13.47 -16.98
CA TYR A 172 6.81 13.61 -16.25
C TYR A 172 6.79 14.84 -15.32
N SER A 173 5.65 15.05 -14.65
CA SER A 173 5.47 16.14 -13.71
C SER A 173 6.38 16.04 -12.50
N LYS A 174 6.91 17.16 -12.04
CA LYS A 174 7.58 17.27 -10.74
C LYS A 174 6.62 17.27 -9.56
N LYS A 175 5.34 17.52 -9.83
CA LYS A 175 4.33 17.72 -8.80
C LYS A 175 3.50 16.47 -8.52
N ASP A 176 3.17 15.73 -9.57
CA ASP A 176 2.22 14.62 -9.51
C ASP A 176 2.92 13.33 -9.99
N PHE A 177 3.87 12.83 -9.18
CA PHE A 177 4.62 11.60 -9.45
C PHE A 177 4.64 10.73 -8.19
N ARG A 178 3.60 9.91 -8.04
CA ARG A 178 3.28 9.20 -6.80
C ARG A 178 2.73 7.79 -7.02
N ASP A 179 2.45 7.10 -5.93
CA ASP A 179 1.73 5.82 -5.84
C ASP A 179 2.43 4.68 -6.62
N PRO A 180 3.71 4.41 -6.34
CA PRO A 180 4.44 3.36 -7.04
C PRO A 180 3.83 1.98 -6.75
N PHE A 181 3.69 1.19 -7.81
CA PHE A 181 3.38 -0.23 -7.70
C PHE A 181 4.57 -1.04 -8.18
N VAL A 182 5.12 -1.89 -7.30
CA VAL A 182 6.25 -2.76 -7.58
C VAL A 182 5.78 -4.18 -7.82
N PHE A 183 6.35 -4.83 -8.83
CA PHE A 183 6.13 -6.24 -9.10
C PHE A 183 7.42 -6.86 -9.65
N LYS A 184 7.51 -8.16 -9.52
CA LYS A 184 8.63 -8.93 -10.08
C LYS A 184 8.36 -9.20 -11.55
N GLY A 185 9.31 -8.84 -12.42
CA GLY A 185 9.27 -9.19 -13.84
C GLY A 185 9.52 -10.66 -14.10
N ASP A 186 9.26 -11.12 -15.34
CA ASP A 186 9.48 -12.51 -15.74
C ASP A 186 10.97 -12.89 -15.76
N ASP A 187 11.84 -11.92 -15.80
CA ASP A 187 13.30 -12.05 -15.82
C ASP A 187 13.95 -11.96 -14.42
N GLY A 188 13.14 -11.79 -13.38
CA GLY A 188 13.57 -11.81 -11.97
C GLY A 188 13.61 -10.46 -11.30
#